data_f1bfcf7423ef9b742303e818b83c9fd7
#
_entry.id   f1bfcf7423ef9b742303e818b83c9fd7
#
_cell.length_a   1.000
_cell.length_b   1.000
_cell.length_c   1.000
_cell.angle_alpha   90.00
_cell.angle_beta   90.00
_cell.angle_gamma   90.00
#
_symmetry.space_group_name_H-M   'P 1'
#
loop_
_entity.id
_entity.type
_entity.pdbx_description
1 polymer ?
#
loop_
_entity_poly.entity_id
_entity_poly.type
_entity_poly.pdbx_seq_one_letter_code
_entity_poly.pdbx_strand_id
1 'polypeptide(L)'
;MCEGPIKSGSALAFFMTSSNTRALHLRRIDAAGLLKLSAPFVLLAVLLIPSIWMLAVIPPLWRDVDAYLQVTRPPGAETILQYGPLYCFGARIPLYLGYAIDSVRAGHTLPDLQFFVHPVLTDSGVFLLLVVQHAALCFAGFYLITLATGTFWVRLILAVAWAANPLLYTLAHCVGGETLSMILIVLVGATGLRVIRYSGNVSKKEWFLVGILLWGCALTRQINAVLAGLLPLTFVLLALYRLSAVRFPGYQSRVRWNRLRSKRAFQKAMVAIAIGISSIVLANATRGILCYAAKIPYHSVAGFAFVDRLKFLAALPVEQRDQLIDEASKNANSADVRDLISILRNEFTGRAGSWDSSAFKNRVRASFKGDLGQQQRFYHALNGMIAAFVWPPSKPFLGAVATDFERSQRIRIPEVVAFLFVTTRFYFSHRDAMPQYSSLTTFRDKNADQIFAIFKKHSYFRHPKNVSYRDFLFIWIVLLAAFVVIAKIRKLDVAGVASFAIALIVTAILMMLANCLLAVFQPRYTLPMWELTIVSLFILFGGTVNAFLCRSGRLHSSEPNEQRKGSAQV
;
A
#
# COMPACT_ATOMS: atom_id res chain seq x y z
N MET A 1 49.34 37.40 -8.06
CA MET A 1 50.40 36.53 -8.59
C MET A 1 50.15 35.16 -7.96
N CYS A 2 49.65 34.18 -8.58
CA CYS A 2 49.74 33.43 -9.80
C CYS A 2 48.39 32.85 -10.17
N GLU A 3 47.98 33.13 -11.38
CA GLU A 3 46.86 32.46 -12.05
C GLU A 3 47.29 31.08 -12.51
N GLY A 4 46.40 30.11 -12.37
CA GLY A 4 46.49 28.77 -12.97
C GLY A 4 45.18 28.40 -13.63
N PRO A 5 45.15 27.89 -14.88
CA PRO A 5 44.00 27.95 -15.75
C PRO A 5 43.02 26.79 -15.51
N ILE A 6 41.75 27.16 -15.56
CA ILE A 6 40.59 26.25 -15.64
C ILE A 6 40.64 25.50 -16.98
N LYS A 7 40.86 24.21 -16.95
CA LYS A 7 40.63 23.32 -18.11
C LYS A 7 39.13 22.97 -18.22
N SER A 8 38.44 23.76 -19.01
CA SER A 8 37.18 23.35 -19.64
C SER A 8 37.53 22.56 -20.90
N GLY A 9 37.00 21.36 -21.03
CA GLY A 9 37.14 20.66 -22.30
C GLY A 9 36.77 19.18 -22.26
N SER A 10 35.78 18.85 -23.06
CA SER A 10 35.52 17.52 -23.65
C SER A 10 34.84 16.45 -22.83
N ALA A 11 33.53 16.61 -22.65
CA ALA A 11 32.60 15.48 -22.45
C ALA A 11 31.58 15.32 -23.59
N LEU A 12 31.82 15.89 -24.77
CA LEU A 12 30.86 15.85 -25.90
C LEU A 12 31.47 15.31 -27.22
N ALA A 13 32.65 14.67 -27.18
CA ALA A 13 33.34 14.18 -28.38
C ALA A 13 33.49 12.64 -28.46
N PHE A 14 32.64 11.88 -27.80
CA PHE A 14 32.72 10.39 -27.86
C PHE A 14 31.59 9.72 -28.64
N PHE A 15 30.80 10.48 -29.41
CA PHE A 15 29.68 9.91 -30.18
C PHE A 15 29.77 10.00 -31.70
N MET A 16 30.86 10.48 -32.25
CA MET A 16 31.04 10.53 -33.72
C MET A 16 32.48 10.24 -34.08
N THR A 17 32.85 8.97 -34.25
CA THR A 17 33.81 8.45 -35.26
C THR A 17 34.03 6.96 -35.00
N SER A 18 33.15 6.14 -35.55
CA SER A 18 33.50 4.80 -35.96
C SER A 18 32.53 4.41 -37.08
N SER A 19 32.80 4.94 -38.25
CA SER A 19 32.26 4.42 -39.52
C SER A 19 32.86 3.06 -39.79
N ASN A 20 32.40 2.04 -39.09
CA ASN A 20 32.56 0.66 -39.51
C ASN A 20 31.26 0.26 -40.21
N THR A 21 31.28 0.33 -41.53
CA THR A 21 30.38 -0.38 -42.46
C THR A 21 30.43 -1.89 -42.15
N ARG A 22 29.86 -2.30 -41.05
CA ARG A 22 29.42 -3.68 -40.88
C ARG A 22 28.10 -3.79 -41.63
N ALA A 23 28.15 -4.48 -42.76
CA ALA A 23 27.01 -4.95 -43.50
C ALA A 23 25.90 -5.32 -42.49
N LEU A 24 24.76 -4.63 -42.56
CA LEU A 24 23.52 -5.02 -41.93
C LEU A 24 23.15 -6.40 -42.48
N HIS A 25 23.72 -7.46 -41.91
CA HIS A 25 23.09 -8.75 -41.94
C HIS A 25 21.74 -8.53 -41.25
N LEU A 26 20.70 -8.28 -42.03
CA LEU A 26 19.33 -8.50 -41.64
C LEU A 26 19.24 -9.97 -41.20
N ARG A 27 19.62 -10.21 -39.92
CA ARG A 27 19.31 -11.47 -39.26
C ARG A 27 17.79 -11.59 -39.42
N ARG A 28 17.36 -12.60 -40.20
CA ARG A 28 15.98 -13.08 -40.11
C ARG A 28 15.68 -13.20 -38.63
N ILE A 29 14.87 -12.27 -38.11
CA ILE A 29 14.37 -12.33 -36.75
C ILE A 29 13.41 -13.51 -36.79
N ASP A 30 13.84 -14.65 -36.27
CA ASP A 30 12.97 -15.81 -36.12
C ASP A 30 11.71 -15.39 -35.38
N ALA A 31 10.56 -16.00 -35.71
CA ALA A 31 9.28 -15.73 -35.05
C ALA A 31 9.38 -15.74 -33.53
N ALA A 32 10.28 -16.56 -32.96
CA ALA A 32 10.62 -16.59 -31.55
C ALA A 32 11.35 -15.32 -31.07
N GLY A 33 12.16 -14.69 -31.90
CA GLY A 33 12.83 -13.41 -31.61
C GLY A 33 11.85 -12.24 -31.62
N LEU A 34 10.93 -12.22 -32.62
CA LEU A 34 9.83 -11.24 -32.68
C LEU A 34 8.91 -11.38 -31.46
N LEU A 35 8.55 -12.60 -31.04
CA LEU A 35 7.72 -12.85 -29.86
C LEU A 35 8.42 -12.37 -28.58
N LYS A 36 9.74 -12.52 -28.44
CA LYS A 36 10.51 -12.03 -27.30
C LYS A 36 10.56 -10.51 -27.24
N LEU A 37 10.63 -9.82 -28.37
CA LEU A 37 10.64 -8.36 -28.45
C LEU A 37 9.24 -7.77 -28.22
N SER A 38 8.18 -8.41 -28.72
CA SER A 38 6.80 -7.93 -28.59
C SER A 38 6.16 -8.28 -27.25
N ALA A 39 6.65 -9.31 -26.55
CA ALA A 39 6.07 -9.80 -25.30
C ALA A 39 5.85 -8.71 -24.22
N PRO A 40 6.81 -7.80 -23.92
CA PRO A 40 6.59 -6.74 -22.94
C PRO A 40 5.47 -5.78 -23.36
N PHE A 41 5.38 -5.45 -24.64
CA PHE A 41 4.36 -4.55 -25.19
C PHE A 41 2.97 -5.16 -25.13
N VAL A 42 2.84 -6.46 -25.44
CA VAL A 42 1.57 -7.19 -25.33
C VAL A 42 1.08 -7.21 -23.87
N LEU A 43 1.97 -7.51 -22.93
CA LEU A 43 1.62 -7.49 -21.50
C LEU A 43 1.19 -6.11 -21.04
N LEU A 44 1.92 -5.07 -21.43
CA LEU A 44 1.58 -3.69 -21.08
C LEU A 44 0.26 -3.28 -21.70
N ALA A 45 0.00 -3.63 -22.96
CA ALA A 45 -1.27 -3.37 -23.64
C ALA A 45 -2.45 -3.99 -22.87
N VAL A 46 -2.34 -5.27 -22.46
CA VAL A 46 -3.38 -5.94 -21.67
C VAL A 46 -3.66 -5.20 -20.36
N LEU A 47 -2.60 -4.76 -19.67
CA LEU A 47 -2.75 -4.01 -18.41
C LEU A 47 -3.36 -2.62 -18.61
N LEU A 48 -3.12 -1.97 -19.75
CA LEU A 48 -3.61 -0.63 -20.05
C LEU A 48 -5.07 -0.60 -20.52
N ILE A 49 -5.62 -1.69 -21.07
CA ILE A 49 -7.00 -1.73 -21.59
C ILE A 49 -8.03 -1.22 -20.55
N PRO A 50 -8.10 -1.75 -19.30
CA PRO A 50 -9.06 -1.27 -18.32
C PRO A 50 -8.81 0.20 -17.93
N SER A 51 -7.54 0.61 -17.87
CA SER A 51 -7.16 2.00 -17.56
C SER A 51 -7.69 2.97 -18.61
N ILE A 52 -7.43 2.70 -19.87
CA ILE A 52 -7.87 3.54 -21.00
C ILE A 52 -9.40 3.62 -21.01
N TRP A 53 -10.07 2.46 -20.85
CA TRP A 53 -11.53 2.42 -20.82
C TRP A 53 -12.09 3.25 -19.67
N MET A 54 -11.57 3.10 -18.45
CA MET A 54 -12.05 3.85 -17.29
C MET A 54 -11.81 5.36 -17.44
N LEU A 55 -10.62 5.75 -17.89
CA LEU A 55 -10.28 7.16 -18.13
C LEU A 55 -11.17 7.81 -19.22
N ALA A 56 -11.61 7.03 -20.22
CA ALA A 56 -12.46 7.52 -21.29
C ALA A 56 -13.96 7.60 -20.92
N VAL A 57 -14.45 6.70 -20.07
CA VAL A 57 -15.88 6.47 -19.86
C VAL A 57 -16.36 6.84 -18.47
N ILE A 58 -15.54 6.59 -17.44
CA ILE A 58 -15.94 6.72 -16.03
C ILE A 58 -15.47 8.08 -15.48
N PRO A 59 -16.35 8.89 -14.90
CA PRO A 59 -15.95 10.10 -14.17
C PRO A 59 -15.05 9.76 -12.96
N PRO A 60 -14.25 10.72 -12.48
CA PRO A 60 -13.42 10.52 -11.29
C PRO A 60 -14.21 10.00 -10.10
N LEU A 61 -13.72 8.95 -9.46
CA LEU A 61 -14.29 8.44 -8.23
C LEU A 61 -13.64 9.14 -7.03
N TRP A 62 -14.42 9.37 -5.99
CA TRP A 62 -13.93 9.94 -4.75
C TRP A 62 -14.16 8.94 -3.62
N ARG A 63 -13.12 8.64 -2.90
CA ARG A 63 -13.20 7.66 -1.81
C ARG A 63 -14.19 8.08 -0.72
N ASP A 64 -14.07 9.32 -0.23
CA ASP A 64 -14.90 9.96 0.80
C ASP A 64 -14.56 11.47 0.93
N VAL A 65 -15.16 12.16 1.91
CA VAL A 65 -14.82 13.58 2.23
C VAL A 65 -13.33 13.74 2.49
N ASP A 66 -12.73 12.79 3.21
CA ASP A 66 -11.31 12.85 3.53
C ASP A 66 -10.44 12.84 2.27
N ALA A 67 -10.84 12.15 1.20
CA ALA A 67 -10.11 12.12 -0.06
C ALA A 67 -10.05 13.50 -0.72
N TYR A 68 -11.16 14.23 -0.71
CA TYR A 68 -11.20 15.62 -1.15
C TYR A 68 -10.30 16.51 -0.28
N LEU A 69 -10.41 16.37 1.04
CA LEU A 69 -9.61 17.16 1.99
C LEU A 69 -8.10 16.87 1.88
N GLN A 70 -7.72 15.63 1.54
CA GLN A 70 -6.32 15.26 1.31
C GLN A 70 -5.66 16.11 0.23
N VAL A 71 -6.38 16.42 -0.84
CA VAL A 71 -5.83 17.13 -2.00
C VAL A 71 -6.08 18.64 -1.97
N THR A 72 -7.04 19.13 -1.16
CA THR A 72 -7.43 20.56 -1.14
C THR A 72 -7.03 21.31 0.13
N ARG A 73 -6.89 20.63 1.28
CA ARG A 73 -6.54 21.32 2.54
C ARG A 73 -5.09 21.81 2.56
N PRO A 74 -4.83 22.97 3.18
CA PRO A 74 -3.48 23.42 3.47
C PRO A 74 -2.68 22.39 4.27
N PRO A 75 -1.34 22.46 4.25
CA PRO A 75 -0.49 21.67 5.13
C PRO A 75 -0.92 21.85 6.61
N GLY A 76 -1.26 20.76 7.28
CA GLY A 76 -1.76 20.78 8.66
C GLY A 76 -1.73 19.38 9.29
N ALA A 77 -2.21 19.28 10.53
CA ALA A 77 -2.20 18.02 11.27
C ALA A 77 -2.90 16.88 10.52
N GLU A 78 -4.02 17.15 9.85
CA GLU A 78 -4.76 16.15 9.11
C GLU A 78 -3.97 15.64 7.90
N THR A 79 -3.42 16.54 7.08
CA THR A 79 -2.68 16.17 5.86
C THR A 79 -1.34 15.50 6.17
N ILE A 80 -0.65 15.89 7.25
CA ILE A 80 0.68 15.38 7.58
C ILE A 80 0.59 14.12 8.47
N LEU A 81 -0.27 14.13 9.49
CA LEU A 81 -0.29 13.09 10.50
C LEU A 81 -1.40 12.05 10.26
N GLN A 82 -2.61 12.49 9.91
CA GLN A 82 -3.76 11.59 9.79
C GLN A 82 -3.81 10.87 8.45
N TYR A 83 -3.71 11.61 7.33
CA TYR A 83 -3.88 11.02 5.99
C TYR A 83 -2.58 10.51 5.38
N GLY A 84 -1.44 11.02 5.85
CA GLY A 84 -0.12 10.70 5.33
C GLY A 84 0.35 11.66 4.24
N PRO A 85 1.52 12.29 4.44
CA PRO A 85 1.98 13.42 3.62
C PRO A 85 2.31 13.03 2.18
N LEU A 86 2.73 11.78 1.94
CA LEU A 86 3.21 11.38 0.61
C LEU A 86 2.12 11.52 -0.46
N TYR A 87 0.89 11.09 -0.16
CA TYR A 87 -0.22 11.27 -1.10
C TYR A 87 -0.69 12.72 -1.13
N CYS A 88 -0.89 13.34 0.05
CA CYS A 88 -1.41 14.71 0.14
C CYS A 88 -0.57 15.72 -0.65
N PHE A 89 0.74 15.58 -0.62
CA PHE A 89 1.63 16.49 -1.38
C PHE A 89 1.97 15.96 -2.76
N GLY A 90 2.15 14.64 -2.92
CA GLY A 90 2.46 14.03 -4.21
C GLY A 90 1.36 14.18 -5.25
N ALA A 91 0.09 14.06 -4.84
CA ALA A 91 -1.06 14.28 -5.72
C ALA A 91 -1.17 15.73 -6.25
N ARG A 92 -0.60 16.70 -5.54
CA ARG A 92 -0.62 18.12 -5.97
C ARG A 92 0.24 18.37 -7.19
N ILE A 93 1.23 17.54 -7.48
CA ILE A 93 2.08 17.70 -8.67
C ILE A 93 1.26 17.55 -9.95
N PRO A 94 0.56 16.43 -10.22
CA PRO A 94 -0.29 16.32 -11.40
C PRO A 94 -1.47 17.30 -11.38
N LEU A 95 -2.02 17.63 -10.20
CA LEU A 95 -3.07 18.66 -10.09
C LEU A 95 -2.56 20.03 -10.52
N TYR A 96 -1.35 20.42 -10.10
CA TYR A 96 -0.72 21.68 -10.52
C TYR A 96 -0.48 21.72 -12.03
N LEU A 97 0.07 20.62 -12.59
CA LEU A 97 0.35 20.56 -14.02
C LEU A 97 -0.94 20.72 -14.86
N GLY A 98 -2.02 20.05 -14.44
CA GLY A 98 -3.31 20.21 -15.13
C GLY A 98 -3.90 21.61 -14.97
N TYR A 99 -3.81 22.22 -13.78
CA TYR A 99 -4.23 23.59 -13.56
C TYR A 99 -3.42 24.58 -14.41
N ALA A 100 -2.10 24.38 -14.52
CA ALA A 100 -1.23 25.18 -15.38
C ALA A 100 -1.65 25.09 -16.86
N ILE A 101 -1.98 23.88 -17.35
CA ILE A 101 -2.49 23.67 -18.73
C ILE A 101 -3.78 24.46 -18.94
N ASP A 102 -4.72 24.37 -18.00
CA ASP A 102 -6.01 25.07 -18.11
C ASP A 102 -5.83 26.57 -18.04
N SER A 103 -4.93 27.09 -17.18
CA SER A 103 -4.61 28.52 -17.08
C SER A 103 -4.02 29.06 -18.38
N VAL A 104 -3.05 28.37 -18.97
CA VAL A 104 -2.46 28.77 -20.26
C VAL A 104 -3.49 28.74 -21.39
N ARG A 105 -4.36 27.72 -21.44
CA ARG A 105 -5.46 27.65 -22.42
C ARG A 105 -6.46 28.81 -22.28
N ALA A 106 -6.66 29.29 -21.05
CA ALA A 106 -7.52 30.45 -20.79
C ALA A 106 -6.80 31.80 -20.99
N GLY A 107 -5.55 31.83 -21.44
CA GLY A 107 -4.76 33.03 -21.64
C GLY A 107 -4.22 33.67 -20.35
N HIS A 108 -4.24 32.94 -19.23
CA HIS A 108 -3.70 33.40 -17.95
C HIS A 108 -2.20 33.06 -17.81
N THR A 109 -1.53 33.74 -16.88
CA THR A 109 -0.17 33.41 -16.48
C THR A 109 -0.10 32.06 -15.77
N LEU A 110 1.09 31.45 -15.74
CA LEU A 110 1.32 30.23 -14.98
C LEU A 110 0.98 30.47 -13.49
N PRO A 111 0.31 29.49 -12.84
CA PRO A 111 0.01 29.56 -11.42
C PRO A 111 1.27 29.66 -10.57
N ASP A 112 1.21 30.41 -9.48
CA ASP A 112 2.30 30.50 -8.54
C ASP A 112 2.41 29.24 -7.65
N LEU A 113 3.48 29.17 -6.84
CA LEU A 113 3.72 28.06 -5.93
C LEU A 113 2.77 28.04 -4.72
N GLN A 114 1.96 29.09 -4.51
CA GLN A 114 0.91 29.08 -3.48
C GLN A 114 -0.12 27.99 -3.75
N PHE A 115 -0.23 27.52 -4.98
CA PHE A 115 -1.03 26.34 -5.33
C PHE A 115 -0.72 25.14 -4.41
N PHE A 116 0.54 24.92 -4.04
CA PHE A 116 0.90 23.79 -3.17
C PHE A 116 0.40 23.95 -1.73
N VAL A 117 0.01 25.16 -1.33
CA VAL A 117 -0.64 25.43 -0.05
C VAL A 117 -2.17 25.41 -0.19
N HIS A 118 -2.68 26.04 -1.25
CA HIS A 118 -4.12 26.16 -1.54
C HIS A 118 -4.44 25.62 -2.95
N PRO A 119 -4.51 24.29 -3.11
CA PRO A 119 -4.73 23.69 -4.42
C PRO A 119 -6.11 24.04 -4.99
N VAL A 120 -6.14 24.28 -6.30
CA VAL A 120 -7.37 24.46 -7.08
C VAL A 120 -7.60 23.19 -7.89
N LEU A 121 -8.82 22.63 -7.84
CA LEU A 121 -9.17 21.48 -8.64
C LEU A 121 -9.65 21.92 -10.01
N THR A 122 -9.08 21.37 -11.07
CA THR A 122 -9.54 21.51 -12.45
C THR A 122 -9.76 20.15 -13.08
N ASP A 123 -10.58 20.07 -14.13
CA ASP A 123 -10.82 18.79 -14.82
C ASP A 123 -9.52 18.20 -15.36
N SER A 124 -8.65 19.01 -15.97
CA SER A 124 -7.34 18.56 -16.46
C SER A 124 -6.44 18.09 -15.33
N GLY A 125 -6.47 18.76 -14.17
CA GLY A 125 -5.67 18.39 -13.00
C GLY A 125 -6.10 17.04 -12.43
N VAL A 126 -7.39 16.85 -12.21
CA VAL A 126 -7.94 15.58 -11.70
C VAL A 126 -7.72 14.46 -12.71
N PHE A 127 -7.94 14.72 -14.01
CA PHE A 127 -7.68 13.73 -15.07
C PHE A 127 -6.21 13.30 -15.09
N LEU A 128 -5.28 14.25 -15.02
CA LEU A 128 -3.85 13.95 -15.03
C LEU A 128 -3.42 13.15 -13.78
N LEU A 129 -4.00 13.44 -12.61
CA LEU A 129 -3.81 12.64 -11.40
C LEU A 129 -4.24 11.18 -11.62
N LEU A 130 -5.42 10.97 -12.21
CA LEU A 130 -5.90 9.62 -12.51
C LEU A 130 -5.00 8.92 -13.53
N VAL A 131 -4.54 9.61 -14.58
CA VAL A 131 -3.59 9.05 -15.56
C VAL A 131 -2.32 8.56 -14.86
N VAL A 132 -1.74 9.36 -13.97
CA VAL A 132 -0.55 9.00 -13.20
C VAL A 132 -0.82 7.78 -12.30
N GLN A 133 -1.98 7.72 -11.63
CA GLN A 133 -2.36 6.59 -10.78
C GLN A 133 -2.51 5.30 -11.58
N HIS A 134 -3.19 5.35 -12.73
CA HIS A 134 -3.36 4.19 -13.63
C HIS A 134 -2.03 3.73 -14.22
N ALA A 135 -1.16 4.65 -14.66
CA ALA A 135 0.16 4.32 -15.16
C ALA A 135 1.03 3.64 -14.09
N ALA A 136 1.00 4.16 -12.86
CA ALA A 136 1.73 3.57 -11.74
C ALA A 136 1.21 2.19 -11.35
N LEU A 137 -0.13 1.95 -11.39
CA LEU A 137 -0.74 0.64 -11.18
C LEU A 137 -0.29 -0.36 -12.25
N CYS A 138 -0.35 0.03 -13.53
CA CYS A 138 0.09 -0.82 -14.64
C CYS A 138 1.57 -1.17 -14.52
N PHE A 139 2.42 -0.21 -14.16
CA PHE A 139 3.83 -0.43 -13.91
C PHE A 139 4.07 -1.42 -12.75
N ALA A 140 3.39 -1.24 -11.63
CA ALA A 140 3.51 -2.13 -10.47
C ALA A 140 3.05 -3.56 -10.81
N GLY A 141 1.94 -3.72 -11.52
CA GLY A 141 1.44 -5.01 -12.01
C GLY A 141 2.41 -5.66 -13.00
N PHE A 142 2.90 -4.90 -13.98
CA PHE A 142 3.90 -5.38 -14.95
C PHE A 142 5.17 -5.87 -14.24
N TYR A 143 5.69 -5.09 -13.28
CA TYR A 143 6.87 -5.44 -12.52
C TYR A 143 6.66 -6.72 -11.69
N LEU A 144 5.55 -6.83 -10.97
CA LEU A 144 5.20 -8.05 -10.22
C LEU A 144 5.10 -9.28 -11.12
N ILE A 145 4.35 -9.17 -12.24
CA ILE A 145 4.11 -10.28 -13.17
C ILE A 145 5.41 -10.76 -13.80
N THR A 146 6.28 -9.84 -14.21
CA THR A 146 7.58 -10.20 -14.81
C THR A 146 8.50 -10.89 -13.81
N LEU A 147 8.40 -10.56 -12.52
CA LEU A 147 9.13 -11.24 -11.47
C LEU A 147 8.47 -12.57 -11.05
N ALA A 148 7.15 -12.69 -11.10
CA ALA A 148 6.44 -13.90 -10.66
C ALA A 148 6.81 -15.13 -11.53
N THR A 149 7.00 -14.94 -12.85
CA THR A 149 7.29 -16.04 -13.77
C THR A 149 8.18 -15.61 -14.93
N GLY A 150 8.97 -16.57 -15.48
CA GLY A 150 9.76 -16.39 -16.71
C GLY A 150 9.00 -16.72 -17.99
N THR A 151 7.88 -17.45 -17.90
CA THR A 151 7.15 -17.99 -19.06
C THR A 151 6.13 -16.98 -19.58
N PHE A 152 6.20 -16.64 -20.86
CA PHE A 152 5.33 -15.62 -21.49
C PHE A 152 3.83 -15.91 -21.31
N TRP A 153 3.38 -17.11 -21.60
CA TRP A 153 1.95 -17.47 -21.49
C TRP A 153 1.41 -17.35 -20.06
N VAL A 154 2.25 -17.70 -19.08
CA VAL A 154 1.87 -17.53 -17.67
C VAL A 154 1.81 -16.05 -17.29
N ARG A 155 2.76 -15.23 -17.79
CA ARG A 155 2.70 -13.78 -17.64
C ARG A 155 1.42 -13.21 -18.25
N LEU A 156 1.03 -13.68 -19.42
CA LEU A 156 -0.19 -13.23 -20.10
C LEU A 156 -1.44 -13.58 -19.27
N ILE A 157 -1.54 -14.81 -18.76
CA ILE A 157 -2.63 -15.21 -17.86
C ILE A 157 -2.68 -14.31 -16.61
N LEU A 158 -1.53 -14.06 -15.99
CA LEU A 158 -1.45 -13.17 -14.84
C LEU A 158 -1.82 -11.72 -15.21
N ALA A 159 -1.41 -11.23 -16.40
CA ALA A 159 -1.77 -9.89 -16.87
C ALA A 159 -3.29 -9.77 -17.10
N VAL A 160 -3.92 -10.80 -17.69
CA VAL A 160 -5.38 -10.85 -17.84
C VAL A 160 -6.06 -10.91 -16.48
N ALA A 161 -5.58 -11.73 -15.54
CA ALA A 161 -6.13 -11.79 -14.16
C ALA A 161 -5.99 -10.45 -13.42
N TRP A 162 -4.89 -9.74 -13.62
CA TRP A 162 -4.68 -8.38 -13.09
C TRP A 162 -5.65 -7.40 -13.72
N ALA A 163 -5.73 -7.37 -15.05
CA ALA A 163 -6.62 -6.49 -15.82
C ALA A 163 -8.11 -6.76 -15.51
N ALA A 164 -8.46 -8.01 -15.25
CA ALA A 164 -9.81 -8.41 -14.88
C ALA A 164 -10.17 -8.12 -13.40
N ASN A 165 -9.23 -7.59 -12.59
CA ASN A 165 -9.49 -7.31 -11.18
C ASN A 165 -10.13 -5.93 -11.00
N PRO A 166 -11.44 -5.86 -10.68
CA PRO A 166 -12.16 -4.60 -10.56
C PRO A 166 -11.67 -3.74 -9.38
N LEU A 167 -11.19 -4.37 -8.31
CA LEU A 167 -10.73 -3.65 -7.13
C LEU A 167 -9.53 -2.75 -7.45
N LEU A 168 -8.54 -3.28 -8.15
CA LEU A 168 -7.30 -2.56 -8.47
C LEU A 168 -7.57 -1.32 -9.34
N TYR A 169 -8.34 -1.50 -10.42
CA TYR A 169 -8.62 -0.41 -11.36
C TYR A 169 -9.60 0.62 -10.81
N THR A 170 -10.59 0.20 -10.02
CA THR A 170 -11.48 1.14 -9.34
C THR A 170 -10.71 2.01 -8.34
N LEU A 171 -9.79 1.43 -7.58
CA LEU A 171 -8.93 2.19 -6.68
C LEU A 171 -8.02 3.14 -7.45
N ALA A 172 -7.41 2.71 -8.56
CA ALA A 172 -6.58 3.58 -9.40
C ALA A 172 -7.37 4.74 -10.02
N HIS A 173 -8.69 4.56 -10.22
CA HIS A 173 -9.60 5.59 -10.71
C HIS A 173 -10.21 6.45 -9.60
N CYS A 174 -9.83 6.19 -8.36
CA CYS A 174 -10.34 6.89 -7.19
C CYS A 174 -9.31 7.90 -6.66
N VAL A 175 -9.74 9.14 -6.42
CA VAL A 175 -8.92 10.11 -5.69
C VAL A 175 -8.89 9.69 -4.23
N GLY A 176 -7.69 9.43 -3.70
CA GLY A 176 -7.49 9.03 -2.30
C GLY A 176 -6.17 8.31 -2.09
N GLY A 177 -5.61 8.44 -0.89
CA GLY A 177 -4.30 7.87 -0.52
C GLY A 177 -4.22 6.34 -0.58
N GLU A 178 -5.36 5.65 -0.65
CA GLU A 178 -5.44 4.20 -0.80
C GLU A 178 -4.79 3.73 -2.09
N THR A 179 -4.96 4.46 -3.19
CA THR A 179 -4.37 4.12 -4.49
C THR A 179 -2.84 4.07 -4.42
N LEU A 180 -2.23 5.10 -3.86
CA LEU A 180 -0.77 5.13 -3.70
C LEU A 180 -0.29 4.05 -2.73
N SER A 181 -1.05 3.82 -1.63
CA SER A 181 -0.78 2.74 -0.68
C SER A 181 -0.75 1.39 -1.37
N MET A 182 -1.77 1.08 -2.19
CA MET A 182 -1.87 -0.15 -2.97
C MET A 182 -0.67 -0.34 -3.89
N ILE A 183 -0.33 0.67 -4.69
CA ILE A 183 0.80 0.62 -5.62
C ILE A 183 2.10 0.32 -4.89
N LEU A 184 2.34 1.00 -3.77
CA LEU A 184 3.55 0.80 -2.96
C LEU A 184 3.59 -0.59 -2.32
N ILE A 185 2.46 -1.12 -1.83
CA ILE A 185 2.36 -2.49 -1.29
C ILE A 185 2.75 -3.52 -2.36
N VAL A 186 2.23 -3.37 -3.57
CA VAL A 186 2.57 -4.25 -4.71
C VAL A 186 4.06 -4.17 -5.03
N LEU A 187 4.63 -2.96 -5.06
CA LEU A 187 6.06 -2.77 -5.32
C LEU A 187 6.95 -3.34 -4.20
N VAL A 188 6.54 -3.22 -2.93
CA VAL A 188 7.21 -3.89 -1.79
C VAL A 188 7.17 -5.40 -1.97
N GLY A 189 6.01 -5.96 -2.32
CA GLY A 189 5.85 -7.40 -2.59
C GLY A 189 6.72 -7.88 -3.75
N ALA A 190 6.72 -7.16 -4.87
CA ALA A 190 7.54 -7.48 -6.05
C ALA A 190 9.04 -7.40 -5.75
N THR A 191 9.48 -6.30 -5.10
CA THR A 191 10.89 -6.11 -4.73
C THR A 191 11.33 -7.14 -3.67
N GLY A 192 10.45 -7.44 -2.70
CA GLY A 192 10.68 -8.51 -1.72
C GLY A 192 10.88 -9.87 -2.39
N LEU A 193 10.05 -10.24 -3.36
CA LEU A 193 10.24 -11.45 -4.15
C LEU A 193 11.60 -11.49 -4.86
N ARG A 194 12.03 -10.37 -5.41
CA ARG A 194 13.34 -10.23 -6.05
C ARG A 194 14.47 -10.48 -5.03
N VAL A 195 14.39 -9.85 -3.85
CA VAL A 195 15.36 -10.05 -2.75
C VAL A 195 15.44 -11.51 -2.30
N ILE A 196 14.29 -12.21 -2.22
CA ILE A 196 14.20 -13.61 -1.81
C ILE A 196 14.80 -14.55 -2.85
N ARG A 197 14.61 -14.26 -4.14
CA ARG A 197 15.16 -15.09 -5.24
C ARG A 197 16.67 -14.99 -5.39
N TYR A 198 17.31 -13.96 -4.87
CA TYR A 198 18.75 -13.87 -4.87
C TYR A 198 19.36 -14.93 -3.92
N SER A 199 20.01 -15.93 -4.49
CA SER A 199 20.70 -16.99 -3.74
C SER A 199 21.97 -16.49 -3.04
N GLY A 200 22.61 -15.45 -3.59
CA GLY A 200 23.82 -14.78 -3.10
C GLY A 200 23.55 -13.61 -2.15
N ASN A 201 24.50 -12.69 -2.10
CA ASN A 201 24.33 -11.42 -1.39
C ASN A 201 23.43 -10.49 -2.18
N VAL A 202 22.38 -10.00 -1.53
CA VAL A 202 21.50 -8.96 -2.08
C VAL A 202 22.30 -7.67 -2.23
N SER A 203 22.18 -6.99 -3.37
CA SER A 203 22.93 -5.77 -3.63
C SER A 203 22.48 -4.63 -2.69
N LYS A 204 23.38 -3.68 -2.40
CA LYS A 204 23.04 -2.49 -1.61
C LYS A 204 21.92 -1.69 -2.26
N LYS A 205 21.86 -1.65 -3.60
CA LYS A 205 20.80 -0.95 -4.35
C LYS A 205 19.42 -1.53 -4.09
N GLU A 206 19.31 -2.85 -3.98
CA GLU A 206 18.02 -3.51 -3.71
C GLU A 206 17.56 -3.29 -2.28
N TRP A 207 18.45 -3.35 -1.31
CA TRP A 207 18.14 -2.99 0.07
C TRP A 207 17.73 -1.53 0.22
N PHE A 208 18.40 -0.63 -0.50
CA PHE A 208 18.04 0.78 -0.55
C PHE A 208 16.64 0.98 -1.15
N LEU A 209 16.32 0.29 -2.26
CA LEU A 209 14.99 0.34 -2.86
C LEU A 209 13.91 -0.18 -1.90
N VAL A 210 14.16 -1.30 -1.20
CA VAL A 210 13.25 -1.78 -0.15
C VAL A 210 13.04 -0.71 0.92
N GLY A 211 14.11 -0.07 1.39
CA GLY A 211 14.03 0.98 2.39
C GLY A 211 13.19 2.18 1.95
N ILE A 212 13.38 2.66 0.72
CA ILE A 212 12.58 3.76 0.14
C ILE A 212 11.11 3.38 0.01
N LEU A 213 10.81 2.17 -0.47
CA LEU A 213 9.43 1.70 -0.62
C LEU A 213 8.74 1.57 0.74
N LEU A 214 9.41 1.02 1.77
CA LEU A 214 8.87 0.92 3.12
C LEU A 214 8.66 2.31 3.75
N TRP A 215 9.61 3.23 3.57
CA TRP A 215 9.47 4.63 3.98
C TRP A 215 8.26 5.29 3.32
N GLY A 216 8.12 5.13 1.98
CA GLY A 216 6.96 5.62 1.24
C GLY A 216 5.64 5.02 1.72
N CYS A 217 5.60 3.69 1.98
CA CYS A 217 4.44 3.03 2.56
C CYS A 217 4.04 3.63 3.92
N ALA A 218 5.01 3.83 4.81
CA ALA A 218 4.75 4.42 6.13
C ALA A 218 4.30 5.88 6.03
N LEU A 219 4.78 6.65 5.04
CA LEU A 219 4.33 8.03 4.78
C LEU A 219 2.95 8.13 4.13
N THR A 220 2.49 7.07 3.45
CA THR A 220 1.12 7.05 2.88
C THR A 220 0.06 6.76 3.94
N ARG A 221 0.30 5.77 4.80
CA ARG A 221 -0.61 5.37 5.88
C ARG A 221 0.18 4.77 7.03
N GLN A 222 -0.14 5.15 8.27
CA GLN A 222 0.57 4.65 9.44
C GLN A 222 0.53 3.13 9.57
N ILE A 223 -0.61 2.50 9.24
CA ILE A 223 -0.78 1.05 9.31
C ILE A 223 0.20 0.30 8.38
N ASN A 224 0.64 0.92 7.29
CA ASN A 224 1.59 0.32 6.36
C ASN A 224 3.00 0.14 6.98
N ALA A 225 3.27 0.75 8.16
CA ALA A 225 4.51 0.49 8.90
C ALA A 225 4.68 -0.99 9.27
N VAL A 226 3.58 -1.74 9.39
CA VAL A 226 3.60 -3.21 9.63
C VAL A 226 4.36 -3.95 8.52
N LEU A 227 4.40 -3.41 7.28
CA LEU A 227 5.16 -3.99 6.16
C LEU A 227 6.67 -4.06 6.43
N ALA A 228 7.20 -3.24 7.35
CA ALA A 228 8.60 -3.33 7.77
C ALA A 228 8.95 -4.72 8.37
N GLY A 229 7.96 -5.43 8.91
CA GLY A 229 8.09 -6.80 9.42
C GLY A 229 8.05 -7.90 8.34
N LEU A 230 7.67 -7.60 7.09
CA LEU A 230 7.46 -8.60 6.03
C LEU A 230 8.74 -9.40 5.70
N LEU A 231 9.82 -8.73 5.36
CA LEU A 231 11.09 -9.39 5.02
C LEU A 231 11.77 -10.04 6.24
N PRO A 232 11.84 -9.38 7.42
CA PRO A 232 12.28 -10.05 8.65
C PRO A 232 11.54 -11.37 8.90
N LEU A 233 10.21 -11.34 8.88
CA LEU A 233 9.38 -12.53 9.08
C LEU A 233 9.69 -13.61 8.04
N THR A 234 9.83 -13.23 6.77
CA THR A 234 10.18 -14.15 5.68
C THR A 234 11.50 -14.88 5.96
N PHE A 235 12.53 -14.13 6.34
CA PHE A 235 13.84 -14.72 6.59
C PHE A 235 13.88 -15.56 7.87
N VAL A 236 13.12 -15.19 8.90
CA VAL A 236 12.94 -16.00 10.11
C VAL A 236 12.24 -17.31 9.76
N LEU A 237 11.13 -17.28 9.04
CA LEU A 237 10.41 -18.49 8.60
C LEU A 237 11.34 -19.40 7.76
N LEU A 238 12.10 -18.81 6.84
CA LEU A 238 13.07 -19.53 6.03
C LEU A 238 14.19 -20.16 6.88
N ALA A 239 14.69 -19.44 7.89
CA ALA A 239 15.70 -19.97 8.81
C ALA A 239 15.15 -21.13 9.64
N LEU A 240 13.96 -20.99 10.19
CA LEU A 240 13.29 -22.05 10.97
C LEU A 240 13.02 -23.29 10.12
N TYR A 241 12.51 -23.11 8.90
CA TYR A 241 12.31 -24.22 7.96
C TYR A 241 13.61 -25.00 7.69
N ARG A 242 14.71 -24.27 7.47
CA ARG A 242 16.03 -24.90 7.23
C ARG A 242 16.59 -25.59 8.48
N LEU A 243 16.32 -25.07 9.66
CA LEU A 243 16.72 -25.70 10.92
C LEU A 243 15.89 -26.96 11.20
N SER A 244 14.58 -26.95 10.93
CA SER A 244 13.75 -28.15 11.12
C SER A 244 14.18 -29.31 10.21
N ALA A 245 14.61 -29.01 8.99
CA ALA A 245 15.11 -29.99 8.04
C ALA A 245 16.45 -30.67 8.51
N VAL A 246 17.15 -30.11 9.50
CA VAL A 246 18.36 -30.66 10.09
C VAL A 246 18.07 -31.81 11.09
N ARG A 247 16.86 -31.83 11.67
CA ARG A 247 16.48 -32.79 12.73
C ARG A 247 16.21 -34.23 12.23
N PHE A 248 16.09 -34.42 10.91
CA PHE A 248 15.89 -35.77 10.35
C PHE A 248 17.26 -36.43 10.06
N PRO A 249 17.64 -37.52 10.79
CA PRO A 249 18.93 -38.16 10.64
C PRO A 249 19.03 -38.91 9.31
N GLY A 250 20.11 -38.70 8.57
CA GLY A 250 20.41 -39.44 7.34
C GLY A 250 21.49 -38.86 6.43
N TYR A 251 21.86 -37.56 6.60
CA TYR A 251 22.84 -36.93 5.71
C TYR A 251 23.70 -35.88 6.42
N GLN A 252 24.81 -36.27 6.98
CA GLN A 252 25.74 -35.34 7.69
C GLN A 252 26.23 -34.16 6.81
N SER A 253 26.48 -34.39 5.54
CA SER A 253 26.90 -33.32 4.61
C SER A 253 25.79 -32.27 4.38
N ARG A 254 24.51 -32.67 4.33
CA ARG A 254 23.36 -31.77 4.20
C ARG A 254 23.11 -30.94 5.47
N VAL A 255 23.43 -31.49 6.65
CA VAL A 255 23.29 -30.80 7.94
C VAL A 255 24.18 -29.54 7.99
N ARG A 256 25.45 -29.66 7.59
CA ARG A 256 26.38 -28.50 7.57
C ARG A 256 25.93 -27.42 6.61
N TRP A 257 25.48 -27.80 5.41
CA TRP A 257 24.93 -26.84 4.42
C TRP A 257 23.66 -26.14 4.90
N ASN A 258 22.73 -26.85 5.52
CA ASN A 258 21.50 -26.26 6.02
C ASN A 258 21.78 -25.29 7.19
N ARG A 259 22.73 -25.61 8.07
CA ARG A 259 23.15 -24.66 9.13
C ARG A 259 23.74 -23.37 8.56
N LEU A 260 24.63 -23.48 7.57
CA LEU A 260 25.21 -22.29 6.91
C LEU A 260 24.16 -21.46 6.20
N ARG A 261 23.22 -22.08 5.48
CA ARG A 261 22.10 -21.39 4.82
C ARG A 261 21.13 -20.75 5.82
N SER A 262 20.90 -21.39 6.96
CA SER A 262 20.10 -20.81 8.06
C SER A 262 20.80 -19.59 8.67
N LYS A 263 22.12 -19.65 8.93
CA LYS A 263 22.90 -18.51 9.41
C LYS A 263 22.81 -17.31 8.44
N ARG A 264 22.93 -17.56 7.12
CA ARG A 264 22.78 -16.52 6.11
C ARG A 264 21.35 -15.94 6.07
N ALA A 265 20.31 -16.76 6.23
CA ALA A 265 18.94 -16.29 6.31
C ALA A 265 18.73 -15.41 7.54
N PHE A 266 19.28 -15.80 8.69
CA PHE A 266 19.24 -14.97 9.90
C PHE A 266 19.98 -13.63 9.74
N GLN A 267 21.16 -13.63 9.11
CA GLN A 267 21.88 -12.39 8.79
C GLN A 267 21.03 -11.45 7.90
N LYS A 268 20.38 -12.01 6.87
CA LYS A 268 19.45 -11.24 6.03
C LYS A 268 18.24 -10.71 6.82
N ALA A 269 17.75 -11.49 7.81
CA ALA A 269 16.68 -11.03 8.71
C ALA A 269 17.14 -9.81 9.51
N MET A 270 18.34 -9.83 10.07
CA MET A 270 18.90 -8.69 10.82
C MET A 270 19.05 -7.44 9.96
N VAL A 271 19.53 -7.59 8.72
CA VAL A 271 19.61 -6.47 7.76
C VAL A 271 18.21 -5.95 7.44
N ALA A 272 17.26 -6.83 7.21
CA ALA A 272 15.87 -6.44 6.92
C ALA A 272 15.21 -5.73 8.13
N ILE A 273 15.48 -6.17 9.37
CA ILE A 273 15.05 -5.49 10.60
C ILE A 273 15.64 -4.08 10.66
N ALA A 274 16.94 -3.94 10.45
CA ALA A 274 17.62 -2.64 10.49
C ALA A 274 17.01 -1.67 9.45
N ILE A 275 16.79 -2.14 8.21
CA ILE A 275 16.15 -1.34 7.15
C ILE A 275 14.70 -0.99 7.51
N GLY A 276 13.93 -1.95 8.03
CA GLY A 276 12.55 -1.71 8.46
C GLY A 276 12.46 -0.63 9.54
N ILE A 277 13.28 -0.75 10.59
CA ILE A 277 13.36 0.25 11.66
C ILE A 277 13.80 1.61 11.11
N SER A 278 14.87 1.64 10.31
CA SER A 278 15.36 2.89 9.69
C SER A 278 14.29 3.57 8.84
N SER A 279 13.50 2.80 8.09
CA SER A 279 12.41 3.33 7.26
C SER A 279 11.29 3.94 8.11
N ILE A 280 10.93 3.33 9.24
CA ILE A 280 9.93 3.87 10.18
C ILE A 280 10.46 5.13 10.86
N VAL A 281 11.70 5.10 11.34
CA VAL A 281 12.35 6.28 11.96
C VAL A 281 12.40 7.44 10.98
N LEU A 282 12.82 7.19 9.74
CA LEU A 282 12.86 8.21 8.69
C LEU A 282 11.48 8.76 8.36
N ALA A 283 10.45 7.91 8.31
CA ALA A 283 9.07 8.35 8.08
C ALA A 283 8.56 9.26 9.21
N ASN A 284 8.87 8.92 10.47
CA ASN A 284 8.51 9.74 11.62
C ASN A 284 9.31 11.05 11.65
N ALA A 285 10.61 11.01 11.33
CA ALA A 285 11.44 12.21 11.19
C ALA A 285 10.91 13.14 10.10
N THR A 286 10.53 12.58 8.93
CA THR A 286 9.91 13.35 7.84
C THR A 286 8.62 14.04 8.29
N ARG A 287 7.74 13.32 8.99
CA ARG A 287 6.52 13.94 9.56
C ARG A 287 6.85 15.02 10.57
N GLY A 288 7.84 14.80 11.44
CA GLY A 288 8.31 15.78 12.42
C GLY A 288 8.80 17.06 11.75
N ILE A 289 9.62 16.95 10.70
CA ILE A 289 10.11 18.09 9.91
C ILE A 289 8.94 18.83 9.25
N LEU A 290 8.00 18.12 8.64
CA LEU A 290 6.82 18.74 8.02
C LEU A 290 5.93 19.42 9.06
N CYS A 291 5.72 18.83 10.23
CA CYS A 291 5.02 19.46 11.35
C CYS A 291 5.70 20.73 11.81
N TYR A 292 7.04 20.70 11.96
CA TYR A 292 7.81 21.88 12.32
C TYR A 292 7.67 23.00 11.29
N ALA A 293 7.80 22.67 10.00
CA ALA A 293 7.61 23.62 8.91
C ALA A 293 6.20 24.21 8.85
N ALA A 294 5.18 23.40 9.15
CA ALA A 294 3.78 23.82 9.21
C ALA A 294 3.37 24.46 10.55
N LYS A 295 4.29 24.61 11.50
CA LYS A 295 4.06 25.14 12.85
C LYS A 295 2.93 24.40 13.61
N ILE A 296 2.91 23.08 13.49
CA ILE A 296 1.96 22.21 14.21
C ILE A 296 2.72 21.25 15.13
N PRO A 297 2.12 20.84 16.29
CA PRO A 297 2.77 19.89 17.17
C PRO A 297 2.80 18.50 16.53
N TYR A 298 3.96 17.83 16.60
CA TYR A 298 4.06 16.42 16.21
C TYR A 298 3.41 15.53 17.28
N HIS A 299 2.47 14.68 16.85
CA HIS A 299 1.77 13.75 17.73
C HIS A 299 1.31 12.50 16.98
N SER A 300 1.01 11.43 17.71
CA SER A 300 0.32 10.26 17.15
C SER A 300 -1.17 10.52 17.00
N VAL A 301 -1.76 10.11 15.89
CA VAL A 301 -3.21 10.19 15.64
C VAL A 301 -3.94 8.88 15.97
N ALA A 302 -3.27 7.89 16.56
CA ALA A 302 -3.88 6.61 16.90
C ALA A 302 -5.07 6.79 17.87
N GLY A 303 -4.94 7.66 18.88
CA GLY A 303 -6.01 7.98 19.83
C GLY A 303 -7.22 8.61 19.13
N PHE A 304 -7.00 9.43 18.12
CA PHE A 304 -8.09 10.03 17.34
C PHE A 304 -8.90 8.97 16.57
N ALA A 305 -8.24 7.97 16.01
CA ALA A 305 -8.90 6.82 15.39
C ALA A 305 -9.57 5.91 16.41
N PHE A 306 -8.95 5.73 17.58
CA PHE A 306 -9.47 4.90 18.67
C PHE A 306 -10.81 5.41 19.24
N VAL A 307 -11.06 6.72 19.21
CA VAL A 307 -12.36 7.28 19.63
C VAL A 307 -13.52 6.65 18.86
N ASP A 308 -13.34 6.36 17.55
CA ASP A 308 -14.38 5.68 16.78
C ASP A 308 -14.61 4.25 17.30
N ARG A 309 -13.54 3.60 17.83
CA ARG A 309 -13.61 2.26 18.41
C ARG A 309 -14.46 2.19 19.67
N LEU A 310 -14.57 3.28 20.44
CA LEU A 310 -15.40 3.36 21.64
C LEU A 310 -16.90 3.13 21.36
N LYS A 311 -17.31 3.06 20.07
CA LYS A 311 -18.66 2.65 19.67
C LYS A 311 -19.10 1.32 20.32
N PHE A 312 -18.17 0.42 20.67
CA PHE A 312 -18.51 -0.83 21.31
C PHE A 312 -19.20 -0.62 22.67
N LEU A 313 -18.87 0.47 23.39
CA LEU A 313 -19.50 0.82 24.67
C LEU A 313 -21.00 1.11 24.51
N ALA A 314 -21.42 1.70 23.38
CA ALA A 314 -22.82 2.00 23.11
C ALA A 314 -23.69 0.73 22.95
N ALA A 315 -23.09 -0.40 22.62
CA ALA A 315 -23.77 -1.68 22.46
C ALA A 315 -23.91 -2.49 23.76
N LEU A 316 -23.29 -2.00 24.87
CA LEU A 316 -23.29 -2.71 26.14
C LEU A 316 -24.48 -2.28 27.03
N PRO A 317 -24.95 -3.17 27.92
CA PRO A 317 -25.82 -2.79 29.03
C PRO A 317 -25.19 -1.66 29.87
N VAL A 318 -26.05 -0.82 30.48
CA VAL A 318 -25.60 0.40 31.21
C VAL A 318 -24.60 0.05 32.30
N GLU A 319 -24.88 -0.97 33.11
CA GLU A 319 -24.04 -1.39 34.23
C GLU A 319 -22.65 -1.84 33.75
N GLN A 320 -22.59 -2.66 32.71
CA GLN A 320 -21.34 -3.13 32.13
C GLN A 320 -20.50 -1.99 31.50
N ARG A 321 -21.18 -1.07 30.82
CA ARG A 321 -20.55 0.10 30.24
C ARG A 321 -19.92 0.98 31.28
N ASP A 322 -20.69 1.29 32.34
CA ASP A 322 -20.26 2.17 33.41
C ASP A 322 -19.11 1.55 34.20
N GLN A 323 -19.14 0.24 34.45
CA GLN A 323 -18.03 -0.50 35.05
C GLN A 323 -16.75 -0.37 34.20
N LEU A 324 -16.83 -0.56 32.86
CA LEU A 324 -15.66 -0.43 32.00
C LEU A 324 -15.12 1.00 31.93
N ILE A 325 -15.99 2.01 32.00
CA ILE A 325 -15.60 3.41 32.05
C ILE A 325 -14.89 3.70 33.38
N ASP A 326 -15.38 3.13 34.51
CA ASP A 326 -14.74 3.24 35.83
C ASP A 326 -13.36 2.58 35.87
N GLU A 327 -13.24 1.38 35.31
CA GLU A 327 -11.96 0.68 35.16
C GLU A 327 -10.97 1.49 34.32
N ALA A 328 -11.41 2.02 33.17
CA ALA A 328 -10.59 2.87 32.32
C ALA A 328 -10.16 4.16 33.04
N SER A 329 -11.04 4.76 33.85
CA SER A 329 -10.72 5.94 34.66
C SER A 329 -9.64 5.64 35.69
N LYS A 330 -9.69 4.45 36.34
CA LYS A 330 -8.65 3.99 37.29
C LYS A 330 -7.32 3.73 36.60
N ASN A 331 -7.35 3.20 35.36
CA ASN A 331 -6.16 2.90 34.55
C ASN A 331 -5.57 4.15 33.86
N ALA A 332 -6.26 5.30 33.94
CA ALA A 332 -5.82 6.53 33.31
C ALA A 332 -4.51 7.05 33.90
N ASN A 333 -3.51 7.22 33.06
CA ASN A 333 -2.15 7.62 33.41
C ASN A 333 -1.96 9.12 33.65
N SER A 334 -2.97 9.96 33.39
CA SER A 334 -2.91 11.42 33.57
C SER A 334 -4.27 12.01 33.91
N ALA A 335 -4.27 13.23 34.45
CA ALA A 335 -5.49 13.99 34.71
C ALA A 335 -6.27 14.24 33.42
N ASP A 336 -5.58 14.66 32.35
CA ASP A 336 -6.20 14.93 31.03
C ASP A 336 -6.95 13.70 30.51
N VAL A 337 -6.42 12.48 30.69
CA VAL A 337 -7.11 11.23 30.29
C VAL A 337 -8.35 10.98 31.14
N ARG A 338 -8.28 11.22 32.47
CA ARG A 338 -9.45 11.09 33.36
C ARG A 338 -10.55 12.07 32.98
N ASP A 339 -10.19 13.31 32.66
CA ASP A 339 -11.15 14.34 32.23
C ASP A 339 -11.84 13.92 30.91
N LEU A 340 -11.09 13.35 29.93
CA LEU A 340 -11.67 12.80 28.71
C LEU A 340 -12.64 11.65 28.97
N ILE A 341 -12.29 10.75 29.89
CA ILE A 341 -13.16 9.62 30.28
C ILE A 341 -14.42 10.13 31.00
N SER A 342 -14.32 11.21 31.81
CA SER A 342 -15.48 11.87 32.41
C SER A 342 -16.41 12.48 31.35
N ILE A 343 -15.84 13.17 30.34
CA ILE A 343 -16.62 13.69 29.19
C ILE A 343 -17.28 12.52 28.45
N LEU A 344 -16.54 11.42 28.21
CA LEU A 344 -17.06 10.22 27.56
C LEU A 344 -18.27 9.64 28.31
N ARG A 345 -18.19 9.55 29.64
CA ARG A 345 -19.30 9.09 30.48
C ARG A 345 -20.56 9.93 30.27
N ASN A 346 -20.40 11.27 30.27
CA ASN A 346 -21.51 12.19 30.06
C ASN A 346 -22.16 12.07 28.67
N GLU A 347 -21.42 11.59 27.66
CA GLU A 347 -21.98 11.31 26.34
C GLU A 347 -23.00 10.16 26.32
N PHE A 348 -22.82 9.20 27.22
CA PHE A 348 -23.72 8.05 27.35
C PHE A 348 -24.89 8.31 28.34
N THR A 349 -24.78 9.31 29.22
CA THR A 349 -25.85 9.70 30.14
C THR A 349 -26.94 10.42 29.34
N GLY A 350 -28.03 9.75 29.03
CA GLY A 350 -29.17 10.33 28.27
C GLY A 350 -29.31 9.90 26.82
N ARG A 351 -28.40 9.10 26.27
CA ARG A 351 -28.47 8.56 24.90
C ARG A 351 -28.22 7.07 24.89
N ALA A 352 -29.22 6.26 25.24
CA ALA A 352 -29.10 4.82 25.09
C ALA A 352 -28.88 4.42 23.62
N GLY A 353 -27.82 3.67 23.34
CA GLY A 353 -27.60 3.01 22.05
C GLY A 353 -26.97 3.85 20.94
N SER A 354 -26.71 5.15 21.13
CA SER A 354 -26.08 5.98 20.09
C SER A 354 -24.69 6.48 20.48
N TRP A 355 -23.74 6.38 19.57
CA TRP A 355 -22.39 6.94 19.70
C TRP A 355 -22.08 7.86 18.52
N ASP A 356 -21.80 9.12 18.79
CA ASP A 356 -21.31 10.09 17.81
C ASP A 356 -19.88 10.49 18.14
N SER A 357 -18.94 9.81 17.49
CA SER A 357 -17.50 10.05 17.67
C SER A 357 -17.09 11.46 17.24
N SER A 358 -17.78 12.04 16.24
CA SER A 358 -17.47 13.37 15.72
C SER A 358 -17.89 14.45 16.71
N ALA A 359 -19.09 14.32 17.30
CA ALA A 359 -19.56 15.21 18.35
C ALA A 359 -18.66 15.15 19.59
N PHE A 360 -18.25 13.95 20.01
CA PHE A 360 -17.31 13.76 21.12
C PHE A 360 -15.95 14.43 20.82
N LYS A 361 -15.33 14.15 19.65
CA LYS A 361 -14.07 14.76 19.22
C LYS A 361 -14.14 16.28 19.23
N ASN A 362 -15.23 16.84 18.76
CA ASN A 362 -15.43 18.30 18.72
C ASN A 362 -15.57 18.91 20.11
N ARG A 363 -16.31 18.27 21.02
CA ARG A 363 -16.44 18.73 22.42
C ARG A 363 -15.11 18.69 23.14
N VAL A 364 -14.40 17.56 23.04
CA VAL A 364 -13.09 17.42 23.66
C VAL A 364 -12.11 18.45 23.09
N ARG A 365 -12.07 18.63 21.76
CA ARG A 365 -11.22 19.66 21.15
C ARG A 365 -11.55 21.06 21.67
N ALA A 366 -12.82 21.36 21.96
CA ALA A 366 -13.22 22.63 22.52
C ALA A 366 -12.66 22.86 23.95
N SER A 367 -12.47 21.81 24.73
CA SER A 367 -11.87 21.89 26.09
C SER A 367 -10.35 22.16 26.05
N PHE A 368 -9.68 21.89 24.94
CA PHE A 368 -8.25 22.12 24.71
C PHE A 368 -8.00 23.23 23.69
N LYS A 369 -8.91 24.23 23.61
CA LYS A 369 -8.70 25.40 22.75
C LYS A 369 -7.54 26.23 23.32
N GLY A 370 -6.56 26.54 22.46
CA GLY A 370 -5.44 27.37 22.86
C GLY A 370 -4.24 27.24 21.91
N ASP A 371 -3.08 27.42 22.46
CA ASP A 371 -1.80 27.35 21.78
C ASP A 371 -1.42 25.91 21.32
N LEU A 372 -0.26 25.77 20.73
CA LEU A 372 0.29 24.50 20.28
C LEU A 372 0.43 23.48 21.44
N GLY A 373 0.71 23.96 22.65
CA GLY A 373 0.85 23.11 23.84
C GLY A 373 -0.49 22.46 24.22
N GLN A 374 -1.58 23.20 24.18
CA GLN A 374 -2.93 22.67 24.44
C GLN A 374 -3.35 21.64 23.39
N GLN A 375 -3.05 21.90 22.12
CA GLN A 375 -3.30 20.93 21.05
C GLN A 375 -2.49 19.64 21.25
N GLN A 376 -1.24 19.74 21.68
CA GLN A 376 -0.40 18.58 21.97
C GLN A 376 -0.97 17.77 23.15
N ARG A 377 -1.40 18.44 24.24
CA ARG A 377 -2.08 17.80 25.38
C ARG A 377 -3.33 17.04 24.94
N PHE A 378 -4.16 17.62 24.07
CA PHE A 378 -5.34 16.97 23.50
C PHE A 378 -5.00 15.62 22.84
N TYR A 379 -4.01 15.58 21.96
CA TYR A 379 -3.64 14.33 21.27
C TYR A 379 -2.95 13.34 22.20
N HIS A 380 -2.17 13.82 23.18
CA HIS A 380 -1.59 12.94 24.21
C HIS A 380 -2.67 12.30 25.08
N ALA A 381 -3.69 13.05 25.46
CA ALA A 381 -4.80 12.54 26.23
C ALA A 381 -5.61 11.49 25.44
N LEU A 382 -5.90 11.75 24.16
CA LEU A 382 -6.56 10.75 23.28
C LEU A 382 -5.73 9.47 23.14
N ASN A 383 -4.41 9.57 23.02
CA ASN A 383 -3.54 8.39 22.98
C ASN A 383 -3.51 7.66 24.33
N GLY A 384 -3.59 8.37 25.44
CA GLY A 384 -3.71 7.79 26.79
C GLY A 384 -4.99 6.97 26.96
N MET A 385 -6.10 7.35 26.30
CA MET A 385 -7.33 6.54 26.31
C MET A 385 -7.12 5.15 25.71
N ILE A 386 -6.22 4.98 24.71
CA ILE A 386 -5.91 3.65 24.18
C ILE A 386 -5.40 2.75 25.31
N ALA A 387 -4.41 3.21 26.08
CA ALA A 387 -3.85 2.44 27.18
C ALA A 387 -4.91 2.14 28.25
N ALA A 388 -5.75 3.11 28.59
CA ALA A 388 -6.78 2.99 29.62
C ALA A 388 -7.87 1.94 29.28
N PHE A 389 -8.26 1.82 28.01
CA PHE A 389 -9.30 0.89 27.57
C PHE A 389 -8.78 -0.45 27.02
N VAL A 390 -7.53 -0.48 26.51
CA VAL A 390 -6.97 -1.68 25.87
C VAL A 390 -6.18 -2.52 26.86
N TRP A 391 -5.67 -1.94 27.96
CA TRP A 391 -4.84 -2.67 28.90
C TRP A 391 -5.26 -2.48 30.37
N PRO A 392 -5.63 -3.57 31.08
CA PRO A 392 -5.81 -4.96 30.58
C PRO A 392 -7.02 -5.07 29.65
N PRO A 393 -6.98 -5.94 28.62
CA PRO A 393 -8.06 -6.02 27.66
C PRO A 393 -9.33 -6.62 28.29
N SER A 394 -10.44 -5.89 28.22
CA SER A 394 -11.73 -6.39 28.68
C SER A 394 -12.36 -7.39 27.68
N LYS A 395 -13.15 -8.33 28.20
CA LYS A 395 -13.89 -9.30 27.35
C LYS A 395 -14.77 -8.61 26.30
N PRO A 396 -15.58 -7.56 26.62
CA PRO A 396 -16.39 -6.84 25.64
C PRO A 396 -15.53 -6.18 24.55
N PHE A 397 -14.40 -5.58 24.90
CA PHE A 397 -13.48 -4.99 23.92
C PHE A 397 -12.93 -6.06 22.97
N LEU A 398 -12.41 -7.18 23.52
CA LEU A 398 -11.91 -8.29 22.68
C LEU A 398 -13.02 -8.90 21.82
N GLY A 399 -14.24 -9.03 22.34
CA GLY A 399 -15.41 -9.49 21.60
C GLY A 399 -15.73 -8.58 20.41
N ALA A 400 -15.68 -7.26 20.62
CA ALA A 400 -15.87 -6.29 19.54
C ALA A 400 -14.75 -6.33 18.49
N VAL A 401 -13.49 -6.52 18.89
CA VAL A 401 -12.35 -6.72 17.98
C VAL A 401 -12.52 -8.00 17.17
N ALA A 402 -12.87 -9.11 17.83
CA ALA A 402 -13.09 -10.40 17.17
C ALA A 402 -14.25 -10.34 16.15
N THR A 403 -15.34 -9.67 16.51
CA THR A 403 -16.50 -9.46 15.61
C THR A 403 -16.11 -8.67 14.36
N ASP A 404 -15.37 -7.58 14.52
CA ASP A 404 -14.90 -6.78 13.39
C ASP A 404 -13.87 -7.54 12.55
N PHE A 405 -12.99 -8.32 13.18
CA PHE A 405 -12.05 -9.17 12.47
C PHE A 405 -12.77 -10.27 11.68
N GLU A 406 -13.75 -10.93 12.27
CA GLU A 406 -14.57 -11.92 11.57
C GLU A 406 -15.35 -11.30 10.40
N ARG A 407 -15.92 -10.12 10.60
CA ARG A 407 -16.61 -9.37 9.55
C ARG A 407 -15.66 -9.04 8.40
N SER A 408 -14.42 -8.68 8.69
CA SER A 408 -13.41 -8.43 7.67
C SER A 408 -13.11 -9.63 6.80
N GLN A 409 -13.20 -10.86 7.35
CA GLN A 409 -12.98 -12.09 6.61
C GLN A 409 -14.16 -12.46 5.69
N ARG A 410 -15.34 -11.93 5.97
CA ARG A 410 -16.57 -12.19 5.18
C ARG A 410 -16.80 -11.14 4.11
N ILE A 411 -16.03 -10.03 4.10
CA ILE A 411 -16.20 -8.96 3.13
C ILE A 411 -15.93 -9.46 1.71
N ARG A 412 -16.65 -8.90 0.76
CA ARG A 412 -16.59 -9.24 -0.66
C ARG A 412 -16.06 -8.05 -1.45
N ILE A 413 -15.32 -8.32 -2.53
CA ILE A 413 -14.81 -7.26 -3.43
C ILE A 413 -15.92 -6.30 -3.88
N PRO A 414 -17.13 -6.77 -4.28
CA PRO A 414 -18.21 -5.86 -4.67
C PRO A 414 -18.64 -4.89 -3.59
N GLU A 415 -18.56 -5.27 -2.31
CA GLU A 415 -18.94 -4.38 -1.20
C GLU A 415 -17.92 -3.23 -1.05
N VAL A 416 -16.63 -3.53 -1.23
CA VAL A 416 -15.57 -2.51 -1.20
C VAL A 416 -15.71 -1.55 -2.37
N VAL A 417 -15.97 -2.08 -3.56
CA VAL A 417 -16.17 -1.28 -4.78
C VAL A 417 -17.44 -0.44 -4.69
N ALA A 418 -18.56 -1.04 -4.25
CA ALA A 418 -19.83 -0.34 -4.08
C ALA A 418 -19.72 0.85 -3.12
N PHE A 419 -18.92 0.72 -2.07
CA PHE A 419 -18.64 1.81 -1.14
C PHE A 419 -18.09 3.06 -1.87
N LEU A 420 -17.14 2.88 -2.80
CA LEU A 420 -16.56 3.99 -3.57
C LEU A 420 -17.62 4.68 -4.45
N PHE A 421 -18.51 3.92 -5.08
CA PHE A 421 -19.58 4.50 -5.92
C PHE A 421 -20.62 5.24 -5.10
N VAL A 422 -21.04 4.70 -3.97
CA VAL A 422 -22.03 5.36 -3.07
C VAL A 422 -21.46 6.66 -2.55
N THR A 423 -20.20 6.69 -2.17
CA THR A 423 -19.53 7.88 -1.68
C THR A 423 -19.40 8.92 -2.78
N THR A 424 -19.02 8.51 -3.99
CA THR A 424 -18.95 9.42 -5.15
C THR A 424 -20.32 10.05 -5.43
N ARG A 425 -21.42 9.26 -5.40
CA ARG A 425 -22.78 9.79 -5.57
C ARG A 425 -23.11 10.86 -4.52
N PHE A 426 -22.74 10.63 -3.27
CA PHE A 426 -22.94 11.62 -2.21
C PHE A 426 -22.27 12.94 -2.55
N TYR A 427 -21.03 12.93 -3.03
CA TYR A 427 -20.33 14.16 -3.40
C TYR A 427 -20.98 14.89 -4.56
N PHE A 428 -21.41 14.19 -5.59
CA PHE A 428 -22.10 14.81 -6.71
C PHE A 428 -23.41 15.46 -6.30
N SER A 429 -24.06 14.96 -5.24
CA SER A 429 -25.29 15.52 -4.70
C SER A 429 -25.05 16.74 -3.79
N HIS A 430 -23.87 16.86 -3.18
CA HIS A 430 -23.54 17.87 -2.16
C HIS A 430 -22.37 18.78 -2.59
N ARG A 431 -22.21 19.04 -3.87
CA ARG A 431 -21.09 19.82 -4.42
C ARG A 431 -21.01 21.26 -3.90
N ASP A 432 -22.13 21.87 -3.48
CA ASP A 432 -22.14 23.21 -2.89
C ASP A 432 -21.40 23.27 -1.54
N ALA A 433 -21.32 22.16 -0.82
CA ALA A 433 -20.52 22.03 0.39
C ALA A 433 -19.01 21.91 0.14
N MET A 434 -18.60 21.84 -1.13
CA MET A 434 -17.21 21.63 -1.57
C MET A 434 -16.87 22.59 -2.71
N PRO A 435 -16.48 23.85 -2.40
CA PRO A 435 -16.32 24.93 -3.40
C PRO A 435 -15.41 24.57 -4.57
N GLN A 436 -14.32 23.82 -4.34
CA GLN A 436 -13.40 23.42 -5.40
C GLN A 436 -14.01 22.40 -6.37
N TYR A 437 -15.06 21.69 -5.95
CA TYR A 437 -15.82 20.80 -6.82
C TYR A 437 -16.67 21.55 -7.83
N SER A 438 -17.20 22.70 -7.44
CA SER A 438 -18.02 23.53 -8.33
C SER A 438 -17.24 24.11 -9.51
N SER A 439 -15.90 24.16 -9.41
CA SER A 439 -15.04 24.59 -10.51
C SER A 439 -14.84 23.53 -11.60
N LEU A 440 -15.13 22.24 -11.31
CA LEU A 440 -15.01 21.16 -12.27
C LEU A 440 -16.21 21.14 -13.22
N THR A 441 -15.97 21.26 -14.53
CA THR A 441 -17.04 21.22 -15.54
C THR A 441 -17.77 19.89 -15.54
N THR A 442 -17.08 18.78 -15.39
CA THR A 442 -17.69 17.44 -15.28
C THR A 442 -18.72 17.36 -14.15
N PHE A 443 -18.47 18.04 -13.03
CA PHE A 443 -19.36 18.04 -11.88
C PHE A 443 -20.43 19.15 -11.96
N ARG A 444 -20.13 20.28 -12.62
CA ARG A 444 -21.04 21.39 -12.83
C ARG A 444 -22.16 21.03 -13.80
N ASP A 445 -21.81 20.41 -14.91
CA ASP A 445 -22.72 20.23 -16.05
C ASP A 445 -23.55 18.94 -15.96
N LYS A 446 -23.25 18.05 -15.02
CA LYS A 446 -23.97 16.79 -14.81
C LYS A 446 -24.54 16.70 -13.39
N ASN A 447 -25.80 16.27 -13.30
CA ASN A 447 -26.40 16.00 -12.01
C ASN A 447 -25.98 14.62 -11.46
N ALA A 448 -26.20 14.39 -10.16
CA ALA A 448 -25.83 13.14 -9.49
C ALA A 448 -26.47 11.89 -10.12
N ASP A 449 -27.71 11.99 -10.58
CA ASP A 449 -28.44 10.87 -11.17
C ASP A 449 -27.92 10.49 -12.54
N GLN A 450 -27.54 11.48 -13.38
CA GLN A 450 -26.91 11.24 -14.67
C GLN A 450 -25.56 10.53 -14.50
N ILE A 451 -24.72 11.00 -13.56
CA ILE A 451 -23.44 10.40 -13.26
C ILE A 451 -23.63 8.98 -12.71
N PHE A 452 -24.58 8.78 -11.81
CA PHE A 452 -24.90 7.47 -11.27
C PHE A 452 -25.44 6.52 -12.33
N ALA A 453 -26.21 7.01 -13.31
CA ALA A 453 -26.65 6.22 -14.46
C ALA A 453 -25.48 5.74 -15.32
N ILE A 454 -24.44 6.57 -15.51
CA ILE A 454 -23.20 6.17 -16.18
C ILE A 454 -22.56 5.00 -15.44
N PHE A 455 -22.36 5.10 -14.12
CA PHE A 455 -21.81 4.01 -13.32
C PHE A 455 -22.67 2.75 -13.40
N LYS A 456 -23.99 2.88 -13.30
CA LYS A 456 -24.92 1.75 -13.38
C LYS A 456 -24.90 1.07 -14.74
N LYS A 457 -24.81 1.82 -15.83
CA LYS A 457 -24.75 1.31 -17.21
C LYS A 457 -23.43 0.58 -17.49
N HIS A 458 -22.33 1.16 -17.06
CA HIS A 458 -20.98 0.67 -17.32
C HIS A 458 -20.37 -0.08 -16.13
N SER A 459 -21.19 -0.46 -15.14
CA SER A 459 -20.61 -1.16 -13.99
C SER A 459 -20.08 -2.52 -14.45
N TYR A 460 -18.81 -2.53 -14.77
CA TYR A 460 -17.94 -3.68 -14.93
C TYR A 460 -18.07 -4.66 -13.73
N PHE A 461 -18.68 -4.18 -12.67
CA PHE A 461 -18.80 -4.76 -11.35
C PHE A 461 -20.13 -5.46 -11.08
N ARG A 462 -21.04 -5.55 -12.05
CA ARG A 462 -22.38 -6.10 -11.82
C ARG A 462 -22.39 -7.54 -11.31
N HIS A 463 -21.33 -8.32 -11.55
CA HIS A 463 -21.32 -9.73 -11.16
C HIS A 463 -19.93 -10.34 -10.88
N PRO A 464 -19.06 -9.80 -10.02
CA PRO A 464 -18.15 -10.72 -9.37
C PRO A 464 -19.01 -11.52 -8.41
N LYS A 465 -19.19 -12.81 -8.69
CA LYS A 465 -19.83 -13.73 -7.75
C LYS A 465 -19.30 -13.46 -6.35
N ASN A 466 -20.13 -13.65 -5.38
CA ASN A 466 -19.98 -13.43 -3.94
C ASN A 466 -18.72 -14.05 -3.29
N VAL A 467 -17.53 -13.85 -3.85
CA VAL A 467 -16.28 -14.40 -3.35
C VAL A 467 -15.84 -13.57 -2.15
N SER A 468 -15.83 -14.20 -0.99
CA SER A 468 -15.35 -13.59 0.26
C SER A 468 -13.84 -13.69 0.37
N TYR A 469 -13.25 -12.95 1.31
CA TYR A 469 -11.83 -13.09 1.61
C TYR A 469 -11.47 -14.51 2.07
N ARG A 470 -12.34 -15.20 2.77
CA ARG A 470 -12.15 -16.62 3.17
C ARG A 470 -11.95 -17.53 1.96
N ASP A 471 -12.71 -17.29 0.87
CA ASP A 471 -12.58 -18.09 -0.35
C ASP A 471 -11.20 -17.86 -1.00
N PHE A 472 -10.70 -16.62 -0.98
CA PHE A 472 -9.34 -16.32 -1.43
C PHE A 472 -8.27 -16.97 -0.58
N LEU A 473 -8.43 -17.01 0.74
CA LEU A 473 -7.52 -17.75 1.62
C LEU A 473 -7.53 -19.25 1.34
N PHE A 474 -8.70 -19.83 1.06
CA PHE A 474 -8.80 -21.22 0.69
C PHE A 474 -8.06 -21.50 -0.63
N ILE A 475 -8.28 -20.69 -1.67
CA ILE A 475 -7.55 -20.78 -2.94
C ILE A 475 -6.04 -20.65 -2.69
N TRP A 476 -5.63 -19.73 -1.83
CA TRP A 476 -4.23 -19.54 -1.47
C TRP A 476 -3.64 -20.78 -0.79
N ILE A 477 -4.34 -21.41 0.15
CA ILE A 477 -3.89 -22.65 0.82
C ILE A 477 -3.70 -23.76 -0.21
N VAL A 478 -4.66 -23.94 -1.12
CA VAL A 478 -4.58 -24.95 -2.19
C VAL A 478 -3.40 -24.70 -3.10
N LEU A 479 -3.17 -23.45 -3.52
CA LEU A 479 -2.03 -23.09 -4.36
C LEU A 479 -0.69 -23.26 -3.64
N LEU A 480 -0.61 -22.91 -2.36
CA LEU A 480 0.60 -23.13 -1.56
C LEU A 480 0.92 -24.62 -1.43
N ALA A 481 -0.10 -25.45 -1.13
CA ALA A 481 0.06 -26.89 -1.05
C ALA A 481 0.51 -27.48 -2.40
N ALA A 482 -0.14 -27.11 -3.50
CA ALA A 482 0.23 -27.53 -4.85
C ALA A 482 1.67 -27.11 -5.19
N PHE A 483 2.06 -25.88 -4.88
CA PHE A 483 3.42 -25.38 -5.10
C PHE A 483 4.46 -26.20 -4.36
N VAL A 484 4.24 -26.46 -3.07
CA VAL A 484 5.16 -27.24 -2.23
C VAL A 484 5.26 -28.69 -2.70
N VAL A 485 4.12 -29.33 -3.03
CA VAL A 485 4.07 -30.72 -3.51
C VAL A 485 4.80 -30.86 -4.84
N ILE A 486 4.49 -30.02 -5.83
CA ILE A 486 5.13 -30.05 -7.15
C ILE A 486 6.63 -29.79 -7.00
N ALA A 487 7.02 -28.81 -6.19
CA ALA A 487 8.42 -28.52 -5.95
C ALA A 487 9.16 -29.68 -5.30
N LYS A 488 8.52 -30.39 -4.34
CA LYS A 488 9.09 -31.59 -3.71
C LYS A 488 9.27 -32.72 -4.74
N ILE A 489 8.28 -32.99 -5.59
CA ILE A 489 8.35 -33.98 -6.67
C ILE A 489 9.47 -33.61 -7.64
N ARG A 490 9.62 -32.35 -7.99
CA ARG A 490 10.64 -31.83 -8.91
C ARG A 490 12.00 -31.56 -8.25
N LYS A 491 12.15 -31.82 -6.93
CA LYS A 491 13.36 -31.57 -6.13
C LYS A 491 13.89 -30.14 -6.21
N LEU A 492 12.97 -29.15 -6.24
CA LEU A 492 13.29 -27.72 -6.30
C LEU A 492 13.37 -27.12 -4.90
N ASP A 493 14.33 -26.20 -4.66
CA ASP A 493 14.39 -25.40 -3.42
C ASP A 493 13.45 -24.19 -3.54
N VAL A 494 12.24 -24.32 -3.03
CA VAL A 494 11.22 -23.27 -3.04
C VAL A 494 10.95 -22.66 -1.67
N ALA A 495 11.74 -23.05 -0.66
CA ALA A 495 11.53 -22.63 0.71
C ALA A 495 11.46 -21.09 0.87
N GLY A 496 12.31 -20.35 0.15
CA GLY A 496 12.31 -18.89 0.18
C GLY A 496 11.00 -18.29 -0.32
N VAL A 497 10.50 -18.76 -1.46
CA VAL A 497 9.25 -18.26 -2.08
C VAL A 497 8.04 -18.65 -1.23
N ALA A 498 7.99 -19.87 -0.72
CA ALA A 498 6.92 -20.33 0.17
C ALA A 498 6.90 -19.53 1.48
N SER A 499 8.06 -19.32 2.12
CA SER A 499 8.16 -18.48 3.33
C SER A 499 7.70 -17.05 3.07
N PHE A 500 8.02 -16.49 1.91
CA PHE A 500 7.60 -15.15 1.54
C PHE A 500 6.07 -15.07 1.31
N ALA A 501 5.50 -16.03 0.62
CA ALA A 501 4.05 -16.11 0.42
C ALA A 501 3.29 -16.21 1.76
N ILE A 502 3.80 -17.01 2.71
CA ILE A 502 3.25 -17.11 4.06
C ILE A 502 3.39 -15.77 4.80
N ALA A 503 4.57 -15.14 4.72
CA ALA A 503 4.81 -13.85 5.38
C ALA A 503 3.89 -12.74 4.86
N LEU A 504 3.57 -12.72 3.56
CA LEU A 504 2.58 -11.79 2.97
C LEU A 504 1.20 -11.94 3.62
N ILE A 505 0.71 -13.18 3.77
CA ILE A 505 -0.60 -13.44 4.40
C ILE A 505 -0.58 -13.11 5.90
N VAL A 506 0.47 -13.50 6.61
CA VAL A 506 0.60 -13.15 8.04
C VAL A 506 0.62 -11.63 8.22
N THR A 507 1.37 -10.91 7.39
CA THR A 507 1.40 -9.44 7.42
C THR A 507 0.03 -8.84 7.10
N ALA A 508 -0.71 -9.39 6.13
CA ALA A 508 -2.07 -8.99 5.80
C ALA A 508 -3.02 -9.13 7.00
N ILE A 509 -2.96 -10.27 7.68
CA ILE A 509 -3.75 -10.54 8.88
C ILE A 509 -3.38 -9.60 10.03
N LEU A 510 -2.08 -9.37 10.26
CA LEU A 510 -1.60 -8.46 11.30
C LEU A 510 -2.04 -7.01 11.05
N MET A 511 -1.99 -6.54 9.79
CA MET A 511 -2.50 -5.21 9.43
C MET A 511 -4.00 -5.09 9.69
N MET A 512 -4.76 -6.12 9.36
CA MET A 512 -6.21 -6.11 9.62
C MET A 512 -6.52 -6.15 11.11
N LEU A 513 -5.82 -6.99 11.87
CA LEU A 513 -5.97 -7.06 13.31
C LEU A 513 -5.63 -5.72 13.99
N ALA A 514 -4.56 -5.07 13.58
CA ALA A 514 -4.19 -3.74 14.08
C ALA A 514 -5.27 -2.69 13.77
N ASN A 515 -5.87 -2.73 12.58
CA ASN A 515 -7.01 -1.87 12.25
C ASN A 515 -8.22 -2.17 13.16
N CYS A 516 -8.55 -3.44 13.41
CA CYS A 516 -9.65 -3.82 14.29
C CYS A 516 -9.40 -3.45 15.76
N LEU A 517 -8.15 -3.40 16.21
CA LEU A 517 -7.80 -2.93 17.55
C LEU A 517 -7.99 -1.42 17.71
N LEU A 518 -7.62 -0.63 16.70
CA LEU A 518 -7.53 0.83 16.78
C LEU A 518 -8.73 1.58 16.20
N ALA A 519 -9.54 0.95 15.33
CA ALA A 519 -10.64 1.61 14.66
C ALA A 519 -11.86 0.70 14.50
N VAL A 520 -13.04 1.28 14.31
CA VAL A 520 -14.24 0.55 13.91
C VAL A 520 -14.05 0.02 12.49
N PHE A 521 -14.53 -1.20 12.25
CA PHE A 521 -14.48 -1.82 10.93
C PHE A 521 -15.11 -0.94 9.84
N GLN A 522 -14.35 -0.73 8.78
CA GLN A 522 -14.81 -0.14 7.52
C GLN A 522 -14.32 -1.01 6.36
N PRO A 523 -15.13 -1.21 5.29
CA PRO A 523 -14.73 -2.02 4.14
C PRO A 523 -13.36 -1.66 3.57
N ARG A 524 -13.04 -0.38 3.51
CA ARG A 524 -11.74 0.14 3.01
C ARG A 524 -10.52 -0.30 3.83
N TYR A 525 -10.69 -0.66 5.12
CA TYR A 525 -9.58 -1.11 5.95
C TYR A 525 -9.10 -2.51 5.59
N THR A 526 -9.89 -3.25 4.80
CA THR A 526 -9.50 -4.56 4.28
C THR A 526 -8.59 -4.48 3.05
N LEU A 527 -8.44 -3.30 2.43
CA LEU A 527 -7.67 -3.13 1.19
C LEU A 527 -6.24 -3.71 1.27
N PRO A 528 -5.39 -3.39 2.27
CA PRO A 528 -4.05 -3.96 2.35
C PRO A 528 -4.06 -5.48 2.47
N MET A 529 -5.10 -6.04 3.09
CA MET A 529 -5.29 -7.49 3.22
C MET A 529 -5.54 -8.13 1.85
N TRP A 530 -6.43 -7.56 1.04
CA TRP A 530 -6.69 -8.02 -0.33
C TRP A 530 -5.45 -7.90 -1.21
N GLU A 531 -4.75 -6.77 -1.14
CA GLU A 531 -3.58 -6.48 -1.97
C GLU A 531 -2.43 -7.45 -1.71
N LEU A 532 -2.07 -7.68 -0.45
CA LEU A 532 -1.02 -8.63 -0.07
C LEU A 532 -1.38 -10.06 -0.46
N THR A 533 -2.67 -10.41 -0.36
CA THR A 533 -3.16 -11.74 -0.77
C THR A 533 -3.09 -11.91 -2.28
N ILE A 534 -3.50 -10.90 -3.06
CA ILE A 534 -3.37 -10.91 -4.52
C ILE A 534 -1.90 -11.06 -4.94
N VAL A 535 -1.00 -10.28 -4.34
CA VAL A 535 0.45 -10.40 -4.60
C VAL A 535 0.94 -11.81 -4.31
N SER A 536 0.54 -12.39 -3.16
CA SER A 536 0.93 -13.76 -2.78
C SER A 536 0.39 -14.82 -3.74
N LEU A 537 -0.88 -14.69 -4.19
CA LEU A 537 -1.49 -15.58 -5.19
C LEU A 537 -0.75 -15.55 -6.53
N PHE A 538 -0.38 -14.36 -7.00
CA PHE A 538 0.37 -14.20 -8.25
C PHE A 538 1.75 -14.87 -8.17
N ILE A 539 2.42 -14.71 -7.03
CA ILE A 539 3.73 -15.34 -6.76
C ILE A 539 3.61 -16.86 -6.73
N LEU A 540 2.60 -17.38 -6.02
CA LEU A 540 2.38 -18.82 -5.90
C LEU A 540 1.96 -19.44 -7.23
N PHE A 541 1.03 -18.83 -7.95
CA PHE A 541 0.59 -19.33 -9.26
C PHE A 541 1.75 -19.36 -10.25
N GLY A 542 2.46 -18.24 -10.40
CA GLY A 542 3.64 -18.18 -11.28
C GLY A 542 4.73 -19.18 -10.87
N GLY A 543 4.97 -19.32 -9.56
CA GLY A 543 5.89 -20.29 -9.00
C GLY A 543 5.47 -21.75 -9.26
N THR A 544 4.20 -22.08 -9.08
CA THR A 544 3.62 -23.40 -9.30
C THR A 544 3.77 -23.84 -10.76
N VAL A 545 3.38 -22.97 -11.69
CA VAL A 545 3.47 -23.28 -13.12
C VAL A 545 4.93 -23.40 -13.56
N ASN A 546 5.81 -22.51 -13.08
CA ASN A 546 7.25 -22.63 -13.36
C ASN A 546 7.81 -23.96 -12.83
N ALA A 547 7.44 -24.36 -11.61
CA ALA A 547 7.88 -25.62 -11.03
C ALA A 547 7.37 -26.83 -11.82
N PHE A 548 6.14 -26.74 -12.36
CA PHE A 548 5.56 -27.78 -13.19
C PHE A 548 6.26 -27.88 -14.55
N LEU A 549 6.56 -26.75 -15.20
CA LEU A 549 7.20 -26.70 -16.54
C LEU A 549 8.70 -26.99 -16.51
N CYS A 550 9.37 -26.83 -15.37
CA CYS A 550 10.79 -27.16 -15.26
C CYS A 550 11.02 -28.66 -15.39
N ARG A 551 11.64 -29.09 -16.48
CA ARG A 551 12.25 -30.41 -16.57
C ARG A 551 13.37 -30.48 -15.54
N SER A 552 13.37 -31.57 -14.74
CA SER A 552 14.38 -31.81 -13.71
C SER A 552 15.78 -31.64 -14.26
N GLY A 553 16.51 -30.62 -13.84
CA GLY A 553 17.94 -30.44 -14.12
C GLY A 553 18.40 -29.07 -14.62
N ARG A 554 17.52 -28.09 -14.96
CA ARG A 554 17.96 -26.84 -15.61
C ARG A 554 17.61 -25.52 -14.89
N LEU A 555 17.49 -25.49 -13.58
CA LEU A 555 17.24 -24.23 -12.86
C LEU A 555 18.52 -23.54 -12.33
N HIS A 556 19.72 -24.03 -12.67
CA HIS A 556 20.98 -23.47 -12.15
C HIS A 556 21.85 -22.71 -13.16
N SER A 557 21.38 -22.40 -14.37
CA SER A 557 22.23 -21.79 -15.38
C SER A 557 21.71 -20.49 -16.00
N SER A 558 21.06 -19.63 -15.20
CA SER A 558 20.88 -18.23 -15.60
C SER A 558 21.68 -17.28 -14.69
N GLU A 559 22.90 -17.66 -14.33
CA GLU A 559 23.91 -16.66 -13.99
C GLU A 559 24.38 -16.02 -15.30
N PRO A 560 24.37 -14.68 -15.43
CA PRO A 560 25.03 -14.04 -16.55
C PRO A 560 26.52 -14.42 -16.51
N ASN A 561 27.02 -14.91 -17.63
CA ASN A 561 28.39 -15.41 -17.86
C ASN A 561 29.48 -14.31 -17.76
N GLU A 562 29.32 -13.33 -16.88
CA GLU A 562 30.26 -12.22 -16.73
C GLU A 562 31.43 -12.49 -15.75
N GLN A 563 31.40 -13.60 -14.97
CA GLN A 563 32.50 -13.88 -14.04
C GLN A 563 33.54 -14.91 -14.54
N ARG A 564 33.44 -15.41 -15.77
CA ARG A 564 34.43 -16.37 -16.32
C ARG A 564 35.58 -15.75 -17.11
N LYS A 565 35.65 -14.43 -17.26
CA LYS A 565 36.74 -13.75 -18.01
C LYS A 565 37.86 -13.16 -17.15
N GLY A 566 37.88 -13.41 -15.83
CA GLY A 566 38.87 -12.80 -14.93
C GLY A 566 39.93 -13.71 -14.32
N SER A 567 39.98 -15.01 -14.67
CA SER A 567 40.94 -15.92 -14.02
C SER A 567 41.87 -16.69 -15.00
N ALA A 568 42.19 -16.10 -16.14
CA ALA A 568 43.17 -16.65 -17.06
C ALA A 568 44.17 -15.56 -17.49
N GLN A 569 44.82 -14.90 -16.52
CA GLN A 569 46.07 -14.15 -16.67
C GLN A 569 46.58 -13.78 -15.27
N VAL A 570 47.33 -14.66 -14.65
CA VAL A 570 48.62 -14.45 -13.95
C VAL A 570 49.30 -15.83 -13.86
#